data_13689522f13b4e3b07c6f022d305e52f
#
_entry.id   13689522f13b4e3b07c6f022d305e52f
#
_cell.length_a   1.000
_cell.length_b   1.000
_cell.length_c   1.000
_cell.angle_alpha   90.00
_cell.angle_beta   90.00
_cell.angle_gamma   90.00
#
_symmetry.space_group_name_H-M   'P 1'
#
loop_
_entity.id
_entity.type
_entity.pdbx_description
1 polymer ?
#
loop_
_entity_poly.entity_id
_entity_poly.type
_entity_poly.pdbx_seq_one_letter_code
_entity_poly.pdbx_strand_id
1 'polypeptide(L)'
;MGAAAEALRHPARTARAALLVVATSVRLAALMRRSGLDRTLAALRSGPRLRGALADPLLHLRLVNRLLPVLPPYRVGRCLKRSLLLLALWHRCGLQVRLHLGFRPAAAGPWGGHAWLSCDGFEVPEPLASPNGHLEAFVL
;
A
#
# COMPACT_ATOMS: atom_id res chain seq x y z
N MET A 1 2.72 -22.24 9.10
CA MET A 1 2.93 -23.03 7.86
C MET A 1 2.01 -22.46 6.80
N GLY A 2 2.42 -21.64 5.91
CA GLY A 2 1.40 -21.21 4.97
C GLY A 2 1.87 -20.40 3.76
N ALA A 3 2.61 -19.32 3.95
CA ALA A 3 2.86 -18.39 2.86
C ALA A 3 3.88 -18.90 1.81
N ALA A 4 4.93 -19.56 2.27
CA ALA A 4 5.95 -20.12 1.38
C ALA A 4 5.42 -21.37 0.64
N ALA A 5 4.63 -22.20 1.32
CA ALA A 5 4.03 -23.40 0.73
C ALA A 5 2.98 -23.04 -0.34
N GLU A 6 2.23 -21.96 -0.16
CA GLU A 6 1.22 -21.50 -1.13
C GLU A 6 1.86 -20.85 -2.36
N ALA A 7 2.95 -20.09 -2.17
CA ALA A 7 3.74 -19.54 -3.28
C ALA A 7 4.36 -20.64 -4.15
N LEU A 8 4.76 -21.76 -3.56
CA LEU A 8 5.29 -22.93 -4.27
C LEU A 8 4.21 -23.69 -5.04
N ARG A 9 2.95 -23.62 -4.63
CA ARG A 9 1.83 -24.30 -5.33
C ARG A 9 1.40 -23.59 -6.60
N HIS A 10 1.60 -22.27 -6.70
CA HIS A 10 1.17 -21.47 -7.86
C HIS A 10 2.22 -20.42 -8.25
N PRO A 11 3.42 -20.84 -8.69
CA PRO A 11 4.53 -19.92 -8.96
C PRO A 11 4.21 -18.88 -10.05
N ALA A 12 3.50 -19.27 -11.08
CA ALA A 12 3.12 -18.36 -12.17
C ALA A 12 2.15 -17.26 -11.69
N ARG A 13 1.21 -17.59 -10.80
CA ARG A 13 0.30 -16.62 -10.19
C ARG A 13 1.05 -15.61 -9.31
N THR A 14 1.92 -16.11 -8.46
CA THR A 14 2.74 -15.28 -7.58
C THR A 14 3.66 -14.37 -8.38
N ALA A 15 4.30 -14.87 -9.45
CA ALA A 15 5.15 -14.07 -10.33
C ALA A 15 4.35 -12.94 -11.02
N ARG A 16 3.16 -13.24 -11.55
CA ARG A 16 2.31 -12.22 -12.18
C ARG A 16 1.86 -11.16 -11.17
N ALA A 17 1.48 -11.55 -9.96
CA ALA A 17 1.13 -10.62 -8.92
C ALA A 17 2.33 -9.77 -8.47
N ALA A 18 3.52 -10.34 -8.38
CA ALA A 18 4.75 -9.61 -8.08
C ALA A 18 5.08 -8.57 -9.17
N LEU A 19 4.96 -8.94 -10.45
CA LEU A 19 5.11 -7.99 -11.56
C LEU A 19 4.10 -6.85 -11.49
N LEU A 20 2.86 -7.14 -11.13
CA LEU A 20 1.83 -6.13 -10.93
C LEU A 20 2.20 -5.16 -9.80
N VAL A 21 2.71 -5.66 -8.67
CA VAL A 21 3.19 -4.84 -7.56
C VAL A 21 4.34 -3.94 -8.02
N VAL A 22 5.33 -4.49 -8.73
CA VAL A 22 6.47 -3.73 -9.27
C VAL A 22 6.00 -2.65 -10.26
N ALA A 23 5.15 -2.99 -11.21
CA ALA A 23 4.60 -2.04 -12.18
C ALA A 23 3.81 -0.91 -11.49
N THR A 24 3.02 -1.24 -10.47
CA THR A 24 2.28 -0.26 -9.68
C THR A 24 3.23 0.67 -8.92
N SER A 25 4.32 0.14 -8.39
CA SER A 25 5.34 0.91 -7.68
C SER A 25 6.09 1.88 -8.61
N VAL A 26 6.46 1.44 -9.80
CA VAL A 26 7.08 2.30 -10.83
C VAL A 26 6.13 3.42 -11.25
N ARG A 27 4.86 3.08 -11.49
CA ARG A 27 3.81 4.05 -11.80
C ARG A 27 3.64 5.07 -10.66
N LEU A 28 3.60 4.60 -9.42
CA LEU A 28 3.53 5.47 -8.25
C LEU A 28 4.71 6.45 -8.20
N ALA A 29 5.92 5.96 -8.41
CA ALA A 29 7.12 6.81 -8.45
C ALA A 29 7.04 7.88 -9.55
N ALA A 30 6.54 7.52 -10.72
CA ALA A 30 6.36 8.47 -11.83
C ALA A 30 5.29 9.53 -11.52
N LEU A 31 4.17 9.13 -10.92
CA LEU A 31 3.10 10.04 -10.52
C LEU A 31 3.56 11.02 -9.45
N MET A 32 4.25 10.54 -8.43
CA MET A 32 4.75 11.39 -7.34
C MET A 32 5.82 12.40 -7.77
N ARG A 33 6.54 12.12 -8.86
CA ARG A 33 7.47 13.10 -9.45
C ARG A 33 6.78 14.22 -10.23
N ARG A 34 5.60 13.95 -10.77
CA ARG A 34 4.92 14.83 -11.73
C ARG A 34 3.73 15.58 -11.13
N SER A 35 3.21 15.09 -10.02
CA SER A 35 1.97 15.61 -9.44
C SER A 35 1.98 15.54 -7.92
N GLY A 36 1.12 16.35 -7.30
CA GLY A 36 0.87 16.28 -5.86
C GLY A 36 0.10 15.04 -5.45
N LEU A 37 -0.06 14.87 -4.14
CA LEU A 37 -0.71 13.70 -3.55
C LEU A 37 -2.15 13.49 -4.07
N ASP A 38 -2.94 14.55 -4.17
CA ASP A 38 -4.35 14.46 -4.63
C ASP A 38 -4.48 13.89 -6.05
N ARG A 39 -3.65 14.38 -6.98
CA ARG A 39 -3.63 13.87 -8.36
C ARG A 39 -3.10 12.45 -8.42
N THR A 40 -2.11 12.13 -7.59
CA THR A 40 -1.58 10.77 -7.48
C THR A 40 -2.66 9.81 -7.00
N LEU A 41 -3.41 10.15 -5.96
CA LEU A 41 -4.52 9.35 -5.44
C LEU A 41 -5.61 9.14 -6.49
N ALA A 42 -6.03 10.21 -7.18
CA ALA A 42 -7.02 10.11 -8.25
C ALA A 42 -6.55 9.16 -9.37
N ALA A 43 -5.28 9.28 -9.79
CA ALA A 43 -4.70 8.42 -10.82
C ALA A 43 -4.56 6.96 -10.36
N LEU A 44 -4.23 6.71 -9.09
CA LEU A 44 -4.15 5.36 -8.54
C LEU A 44 -5.51 4.66 -8.47
N ARG A 45 -6.58 5.41 -8.24
CA ARG A 45 -7.95 4.90 -8.21
C ARG A 45 -8.54 4.65 -9.60
N SER A 46 -7.97 5.19 -10.66
CA SER A 46 -8.51 5.12 -12.03
C SER A 46 -8.06 3.89 -12.85
N GLY A 47 -7.37 2.94 -12.25
CA GLY A 47 -6.87 1.76 -12.96
C GLY A 47 -7.96 0.73 -13.30
N PRO A 48 -7.73 -0.13 -14.30
CA PRO A 48 -8.68 -1.19 -14.66
C PRO A 48 -8.86 -2.19 -13.52
N ARG A 49 -10.06 -2.74 -13.41
CA ARG A 49 -10.39 -3.76 -12.40
C ARG A 49 -9.54 -5.01 -12.57
N LEU A 50 -9.01 -5.50 -11.46
CA LEU A 50 -8.35 -6.81 -11.40
C LEU A 50 -9.41 -7.91 -11.32
N ARG A 51 -9.12 -9.06 -11.94
CA ARG A 51 -10.03 -10.20 -11.99
C ARG A 51 -9.27 -11.50 -11.75
N GLY A 52 -10.00 -12.52 -11.32
CA GLY A 52 -9.48 -13.87 -11.13
C GLY A 52 -8.32 -13.91 -10.12
N ALA A 53 -7.31 -14.66 -10.45
CA ALA A 53 -6.17 -14.90 -9.57
C ALA A 53 -5.34 -13.65 -9.21
N LEU A 54 -5.47 -12.56 -9.97
CA LEU A 54 -4.81 -11.28 -9.68
C LEU A 54 -5.60 -10.39 -8.72
N ALA A 55 -6.87 -10.68 -8.48
CA ALA A 55 -7.73 -9.96 -7.54
C ALA A 55 -7.66 -10.57 -6.14
N ASP A 56 -6.46 -10.76 -5.61
CA ASP A 56 -6.21 -11.34 -4.29
C ASP A 56 -5.56 -10.33 -3.34
N PRO A 57 -6.34 -9.67 -2.47
CA PRO A 57 -5.84 -8.66 -1.56
C PRO A 57 -4.79 -9.18 -0.57
N LEU A 58 -4.91 -10.43 -0.10
CA LEU A 58 -3.95 -11.02 0.83
C LEU A 58 -2.60 -11.29 0.15
N LEU A 59 -2.62 -11.75 -1.10
CA LEU A 59 -1.40 -11.92 -1.87
C LEU A 59 -0.72 -10.57 -2.12
N HIS A 60 -1.49 -9.53 -2.46
CA HIS A 60 -0.95 -8.18 -2.60
C HIS A 60 -0.31 -7.68 -1.30
N LEU A 61 -0.97 -7.86 -0.16
CA LEU A 61 -0.45 -7.46 1.15
C LEU A 61 0.90 -8.12 1.44
N ARG A 62 0.99 -9.43 1.23
CA ARG A 62 2.22 -10.21 1.44
C ARG A 62 3.35 -9.75 0.52
N LEU A 63 3.05 -9.56 -0.78
CA LEU A 63 4.03 -9.15 -1.77
C LEU A 63 4.52 -7.72 -1.55
N VAL A 64 3.61 -6.78 -1.27
CA VAL A 64 3.98 -5.40 -0.95
C VAL A 64 4.88 -5.37 0.28
N ASN A 65 4.52 -6.03 1.37
CA ASN A 65 5.33 -6.05 2.59
C ASN A 65 6.72 -6.64 2.34
N ARG A 66 6.82 -7.69 1.55
CA ARG A 66 8.08 -8.36 1.23
C ARG A 66 8.97 -7.55 0.31
N LEU A 67 8.39 -6.91 -0.70
CA LEU A 67 9.13 -6.19 -1.74
C LEU A 67 9.37 -4.71 -1.37
N LEU A 68 8.68 -4.19 -0.35
CA LEU A 68 8.70 -2.78 0.01
C LEU A 68 10.11 -2.16 0.11
N PRO A 69 11.13 -2.83 0.68
CA PRO A 69 12.48 -2.26 0.78
C PRO A 69 13.15 -1.98 -0.57
N VAL A 70 12.83 -2.77 -1.59
CA VAL A 70 13.47 -2.68 -2.92
C VAL A 70 12.61 -1.95 -3.95
N LEU A 71 11.38 -1.57 -3.60
CA LEU A 71 10.46 -0.89 -4.51
C LEU A 71 10.63 0.63 -4.46
N PRO A 72 10.59 1.33 -5.63
CA PRO A 72 10.45 2.78 -5.67
C PRO A 72 9.05 3.22 -5.20
N PRO A 73 8.84 4.51 -4.86
CA PRO A 73 9.84 5.58 -4.71
C PRO A 73 10.66 5.45 -3.43
N TYR A 74 11.97 5.65 -3.53
CA TYR A 74 12.89 5.44 -2.40
C TYR A 74 12.90 6.59 -1.38
N ARG A 75 12.51 7.79 -1.81
CA ARG A 75 12.49 9.00 -0.97
C ARG A 75 11.19 9.20 -0.19
N VAL A 76 10.23 8.31 -0.38
CA VAL A 76 8.94 8.33 0.32
C VAL A 76 9.01 7.38 1.50
N GLY A 77 8.47 7.82 2.64
CA GLY A 77 8.43 6.98 3.85
C GLY A 77 7.75 5.63 3.59
N ARG A 78 8.25 4.58 4.25
CA ARG A 78 7.77 3.21 4.02
C ARG A 78 6.27 3.06 4.26
N CYS A 79 5.73 3.71 5.30
CA CYS A 79 4.31 3.66 5.63
C CYS A 79 3.44 4.26 4.52
N LEU A 80 3.80 5.43 4.01
CA LEU A 80 3.07 6.08 2.92
C LEU A 80 3.17 5.28 1.62
N LYS A 81 4.38 4.84 1.25
CA LYS A 81 4.60 4.00 0.06
C LYS A 81 3.76 2.72 0.11
N ARG A 82 3.81 2.01 1.24
CA ARG A 82 3.02 0.80 1.45
C ARG A 82 1.52 1.06 1.30
N SER A 83 1.03 2.10 1.97
CA SER A 83 -0.38 2.48 1.93
C SER A 83 -0.83 2.84 0.52
N LEU A 84 -0.05 3.61 -0.22
CA LEU A 84 -0.39 3.98 -1.61
C LEU A 84 -0.39 2.78 -2.56
N LEU A 85 0.55 1.85 -2.42
CA LEU A 85 0.59 0.62 -3.23
C LEU A 85 -0.62 -0.26 -2.96
N LEU A 86 -0.95 -0.49 -1.70
CA LEU A 86 -2.11 -1.30 -1.33
C LEU A 86 -3.42 -0.63 -1.74
N LEU A 87 -3.54 0.70 -1.56
CA LEU A 87 -4.70 1.46 -2.01
C LEU A 87 -4.94 1.27 -3.51
N ALA A 88 -3.88 1.42 -4.33
CA ALA A 88 -3.98 1.26 -5.78
C ALA A 88 -4.42 -0.16 -6.18
N LEU A 89 -3.83 -1.18 -5.59
CA LEU A 89 -4.12 -2.57 -5.90
C LEU A 89 -5.51 -3.00 -5.40
N TRP A 90 -5.86 -2.66 -4.17
CA TRP A 90 -7.11 -3.07 -3.55
C TRP A 90 -8.31 -2.33 -4.09
N HIS A 91 -8.16 -1.05 -4.44
CA HIS A 91 -9.21 -0.34 -5.17
C HIS A 91 -9.55 -1.01 -6.50
N ARG A 92 -8.53 -1.51 -7.21
CA ARG A 92 -8.70 -2.30 -8.44
C ARG A 92 -9.31 -3.69 -8.19
N CYS A 93 -9.19 -4.22 -6.98
CA CYS A 93 -9.94 -5.42 -6.55
C CYS A 93 -11.40 -5.12 -6.20
N GLY A 94 -11.82 -3.85 -6.18
CA GLY A 94 -13.18 -3.44 -5.83
C GLY A 94 -13.40 -3.18 -4.34
N LEU A 95 -12.34 -3.13 -3.55
CA LEU A 95 -12.43 -2.85 -2.12
C LEU A 95 -12.58 -1.35 -1.85
N GLN A 96 -13.34 -1.01 -0.82
CA GLN A 96 -13.48 0.36 -0.31
C GLN A 96 -12.31 0.66 0.63
N VAL A 97 -11.27 1.28 0.08
CA VAL A 97 -10.03 1.57 0.81
C VAL A 97 -9.90 3.06 1.06
N ARG A 98 -9.58 3.42 2.28
CA ARG A 98 -9.31 4.81 2.69
C ARG A 98 -7.90 4.94 3.21
N LEU A 99 -7.25 6.03 2.82
CA LEU A 99 -5.92 6.41 3.31
C LEU A 99 -6.06 7.38 4.47
N HIS A 100 -5.44 7.05 5.58
CA HIS A 100 -5.35 7.90 6.76
C HIS A 100 -3.95 8.46 6.86
N LEU A 101 -3.87 9.75 7.15
CA LEU A 101 -2.61 10.44 7.42
C LEU A 101 -2.66 11.01 8.83
N GLY A 102 -1.68 10.70 9.62
CA GLY A 102 -1.56 11.17 10.99
C GLY A 102 -0.18 11.76 11.26
N PHE A 103 -0.09 12.55 12.31
CA PHE A 103 1.13 13.16 12.79
C PHE A 103 1.34 12.80 14.25
N ARG A 104 2.61 12.57 14.61
CA ARG A 104 2.99 12.43 16.00
C ARG A 104 3.15 13.83 16.60
N PRO A 105 2.54 14.13 17.77
CA PRO A 105 2.75 15.40 18.46
C PRO A 105 4.24 15.58 18.80
N ALA A 106 4.72 16.83 18.74
CA ALA A 106 6.11 17.18 19.05
C ALA A 106 6.55 16.76 20.47
N ALA A 107 5.61 16.72 21.42
CA ALA A 107 5.85 16.27 22.80
C ALA A 107 6.19 14.77 22.92
N ALA A 108 5.93 13.96 21.90
CA ALA A 108 6.16 12.52 21.91
C ALA A 108 7.46 12.09 21.19
N GLY A 109 8.33 13.03 20.77
CA GLY A 109 9.58 12.77 20.07
C GLY A 109 9.67 13.50 18.72
N PRO A 110 10.66 13.15 17.87
CA PRO A 110 10.88 13.84 16.59
C PRO A 110 9.64 13.74 15.71
N TRP A 111 9.38 14.78 14.94
CA TRP A 111 8.27 14.86 13.99
C TRP A 111 8.23 13.63 13.09
N GLY A 112 7.13 12.92 13.13
CA GLY A 112 6.91 11.76 12.29
C GLY A 112 5.48 11.75 11.75
N GLY A 113 5.33 11.83 10.43
CA GLY A 113 4.08 11.49 9.77
C GLY A 113 3.90 9.98 9.71
N HIS A 114 2.69 9.52 9.84
CA HIS A 114 2.31 8.13 9.65
C HIS A 114 1.15 8.02 8.66
N ALA A 115 1.18 7.00 7.83
CA ALA A 115 0.13 6.71 6.88
C ALA A 115 -0.32 5.26 7.06
N TRP A 116 -1.62 5.05 7.14
CA TRP A 116 -2.21 3.70 7.22
C TRP A 116 -3.49 3.61 6.40
N LEU A 117 -4.01 2.42 6.23
CA LEU A 117 -5.22 2.15 5.49
C LEU A 117 -6.32 1.58 6.39
N SER A 118 -7.55 1.92 6.05
CA SER A 118 -8.72 1.13 6.44
C SER A 118 -9.41 0.57 5.20
N CYS A 119 -10.00 -0.61 5.37
CA CYS A 119 -10.78 -1.27 4.35
C CYS A 119 -12.12 -1.68 4.96
N ASP A 120 -13.21 -1.19 4.38
CA ASP A 120 -14.57 -1.42 4.90
C ASP A 120 -14.74 -1.07 6.39
N GLY A 121 -14.04 -0.02 6.85
CA GLY A 121 -14.08 0.45 8.24
C GLY A 121 -13.11 -0.24 9.21
N PHE A 122 -12.37 -1.26 8.76
CA PHE A 122 -11.34 -1.93 9.57
C PHE A 122 -9.94 -1.44 9.20
N GLU A 123 -9.11 -1.20 10.20
CA GLU A 123 -7.70 -0.86 9.97
C GLU A 123 -6.94 -2.06 9.40
N VAL A 124 -6.10 -1.79 8.40
CA VAL A 124 -5.26 -2.81 7.79
C VAL A 124 -4.03 -3.03 8.66
N PRO A 125 -3.74 -4.28 9.08
CA PRO A 125 -2.60 -4.57 9.93
C PRO A 125 -1.28 -4.12 9.31
N GLU A 126 -0.43 -3.51 10.11
CA GLU A 126 0.91 -3.08 9.73
C GLU A 126 1.97 -3.97 10.35
N PRO A 127 3.02 -4.36 9.58
CA PRO A 127 4.09 -5.23 10.10
C PRO A 127 4.94 -4.54 11.17
N LEU A 128 4.96 -3.22 11.17
CA LEU A 128 5.69 -2.37 12.10
C LEU A 128 4.70 -1.37 12.73
N ALA A 129 3.62 -1.88 13.29
CA ALA A 129 2.67 -1.02 14.00
C ALA A 129 3.45 -0.25 15.06
N SER A 130 3.63 1.04 14.84
CA SER A 130 3.93 1.95 15.93
C SER A 130 2.65 2.08 16.73
N PRO A 131 2.56 1.43 17.89
CA PRO A 131 1.36 1.54 18.67
C PRO A 131 1.25 2.97 19.17
N ASN A 132 0.08 3.53 19.09
CA ASN A 132 -0.39 4.61 19.91
C ASN A 132 0.39 5.94 19.87
N GLY A 133 -0.19 6.94 19.29
CA GLY A 133 0.27 8.31 19.41
C GLY A 133 0.20 9.15 18.14
N HIS A 134 -0.32 8.63 17.04
CA HIS A 134 -0.59 9.44 15.86
C HIS A 134 -2.01 9.99 15.93
N LEU A 135 -2.12 11.29 15.85
CA LEU A 135 -3.41 11.96 15.66
C LEU A 135 -3.75 11.93 14.18
N GLU A 136 -4.91 11.40 13.85
CA GLU A 136 -5.43 11.42 12.49
C GLU A 136 -5.72 12.88 12.09
N ALA A 137 -5.10 13.32 11.01
CA ALA A 137 -5.30 14.66 10.49
C ALA A 137 -6.15 14.67 9.22
N PHE A 138 -6.03 13.63 8.38
CA PHE A 138 -6.74 13.54 7.11
C PHE A 138 -7.14 12.11 6.81
N VAL A 139 -8.34 11.96 6.23
CA VAL A 139 -8.83 10.72 5.61
C VAL A 139 -9.10 11.01 4.14
N LEU A 140 -8.46 10.25 3.27
CA LEU A 140 -8.53 10.44 1.81
C LEU A 140 -9.03 9.17 1.10
#